data_bc00215b86697cad0bf1de3ec7c5d242
#
_entry.id   bc00215b86697cad0bf1de3ec7c5d242
#
_cell.length_a   1.000
_cell.length_b   1.000
_cell.length_c   1.000
_cell.angle_alpha   90.00
_cell.angle_beta   90.00
_cell.angle_gamma   90.00
#
_symmetry.space_group_name_H-M   'P 1'
#
loop_
_entity.id
_entity.type
_entity.pdbx_description
1 polymer ?
#
loop_
_entity_poly.entity_id
_entity_poly.type
_entity_poly.pdbx_seq_one_letter_code
_entity_poly.pdbx_strand_id
1 'polypeptide(L)'
;MAYAIMRAKKLANMGSVAASMQHCYRERETHNADQERTPDNQHLVAKSTDEAMGKLRALLPEKRRKDAVLAVEYVMTASPEWFDKATPEQEKAFFQRSLQWLADKYGADRIVTASIHRDEATPHLSAFVVPLTQDKTPECQGIHR
;
A
#
# COMPACT_ATOMS: atom_id res chain seq x y z
N MET A 1 5.34 -0.77 -25.48
CA MET A 1 6.09 0.28 -24.79
C MET A 1 5.96 0.12 -23.28
N ALA A 2 7.06 0.15 -22.56
CA ALA A 2 7.05 0.00 -21.11
C ALA A 2 6.66 1.31 -20.44
N TYR A 3 5.81 1.23 -19.40
CA TYR A 3 5.35 2.40 -18.67
C TYR A 3 5.05 2.03 -17.22
N ALA A 4 5.16 3.04 -16.34
CA ALA A 4 4.81 2.87 -14.93
C ALA A 4 3.33 3.16 -14.71
N ILE A 5 2.74 2.45 -13.75
CA ILE A 5 1.32 2.55 -13.43
C ILE A 5 1.19 2.82 -11.93
N MET A 6 0.37 3.81 -11.58
CA MET A 6 0.04 4.10 -10.18
C MET A 6 -1.46 4.28 -10.05
N ARG A 7 -2.04 3.65 -9.03
CA ARG A 7 -3.44 3.82 -8.68
C ARG A 7 -3.53 4.15 -7.20
N ALA A 8 -4.47 5.01 -6.83
CA ALA A 8 -4.71 5.40 -5.46
C ALA A 8 -6.19 5.28 -5.14
N LYS A 9 -6.52 4.74 -3.97
CA LYS A 9 -7.90 4.57 -3.53
C LYS A 9 -8.02 5.08 -2.09
N LYS A 10 -8.94 6.02 -1.87
CA LYS A 10 -9.21 6.56 -0.54
C LYS A 10 -10.14 5.63 0.22
N LEU A 11 -9.82 5.38 1.48
CA LEU A 11 -10.59 4.51 2.36
C LEU A 11 -11.02 5.32 3.58
N ALA A 12 -12.33 5.44 3.78
CA ALA A 12 -12.89 6.34 4.79
C ALA A 12 -13.54 5.63 5.98
N ASN A 13 -13.50 4.29 6.03
CA ASN A 13 -13.98 3.57 7.21
C ASN A 13 -13.08 2.40 7.54
N MET A 14 -13.09 2.03 8.83
CA MET A 14 -12.18 1.00 9.33
C MET A 14 -12.44 -0.37 8.71
N GLY A 15 -13.68 -0.69 8.42
CA GLY A 15 -14.03 -1.97 7.80
C GLY A 15 -13.43 -2.12 6.41
N SER A 16 -13.51 -1.06 5.60
CA SER A 16 -12.92 -1.06 4.26
C SER A 16 -11.40 -1.19 4.31
N VAL A 17 -10.76 -0.48 5.25
CA VAL A 17 -9.31 -0.58 5.41
C VAL A 17 -8.92 -1.99 5.79
N ALA A 18 -9.58 -2.58 6.79
CA ALA A 18 -9.29 -3.94 7.24
C ALA A 18 -9.49 -4.97 6.13
N ALA A 19 -10.57 -4.84 5.37
CA ALA A 19 -10.86 -5.78 4.27
C ALA A 19 -9.79 -5.71 3.18
N SER A 20 -9.35 -4.50 2.83
CA SER A 20 -8.29 -4.32 1.84
C SER A 20 -6.96 -4.88 2.32
N MET A 21 -6.64 -4.68 3.60
CA MET A 21 -5.42 -5.23 4.19
C MET A 21 -5.44 -6.76 4.24
N GLN A 22 -6.59 -7.35 4.58
CA GLN A 22 -6.73 -8.80 4.58
C GLN A 22 -6.47 -9.39 3.21
N HIS A 23 -6.92 -8.70 2.17
CA HIS A 23 -6.64 -9.09 0.79
C HIS A 23 -5.13 -9.03 0.51
N CYS A 24 -4.48 -7.95 0.91
CA CYS A 24 -3.03 -7.78 0.70
C CYS A 24 -2.20 -8.84 1.42
N TYR A 25 -2.60 -9.24 2.61
CA TYR A 25 -1.87 -10.24 3.40
C TYR A 25 -2.31 -11.67 3.09
N ARG A 26 -3.19 -11.86 2.11
CA ARG A 26 -3.74 -13.16 1.74
C ARG A 26 -4.40 -13.88 2.92
N GLU A 27 -4.99 -13.11 3.82
CA GLU A 27 -5.78 -13.65 4.94
C GLU A 27 -7.20 -13.95 4.52
N ARG A 28 -7.55 -13.61 3.27
CA ARG A 28 -8.80 -13.96 2.61
C ARG A 28 -8.47 -14.62 1.29
N GLU A 29 -9.38 -15.48 0.82
CA GLU A 29 -9.20 -16.13 -0.47
C GLU A 29 -9.10 -15.09 -1.60
N THR A 30 -8.12 -15.25 -2.47
CA THR A 30 -7.89 -14.38 -3.60
C THR A 30 -7.82 -15.22 -4.87
N HIS A 31 -8.84 -15.15 -5.69
CA HIS A 31 -8.99 -16.04 -6.85
C HIS A 31 -7.92 -15.84 -7.93
N ASN A 32 -7.45 -14.63 -8.12
CA ASN A 32 -6.45 -14.33 -9.16
C ASN A 32 -5.02 -14.45 -8.66
N ALA A 33 -4.82 -14.89 -7.42
CA ALA A 33 -3.49 -15.12 -6.87
C ALA A 33 -3.13 -16.59 -6.96
N ASP A 34 -1.88 -16.87 -7.32
CA ASP A 34 -1.33 -18.22 -7.38
C ASP A 34 -0.83 -18.58 -5.97
N GLN A 35 -1.54 -19.50 -5.31
CA GLN A 35 -1.21 -19.88 -3.94
C GLN A 35 0.19 -20.47 -3.80
N GLU A 36 0.70 -21.12 -4.82
CA GLU A 36 2.07 -21.66 -4.81
C GLU A 36 3.11 -20.55 -4.79
N ARG A 37 2.78 -19.39 -5.34
CA ARG A 37 3.68 -18.23 -5.40
C ARG A 37 3.49 -17.26 -4.24
N THR A 38 2.42 -17.41 -3.44
CA THR A 38 2.15 -16.50 -2.32
C THR A 38 3.33 -16.37 -1.36
N PRO A 39 4.10 -17.43 -1.05
CA PRO A 39 5.29 -17.27 -0.20
C PRO A 39 6.37 -16.33 -0.76
N ASP A 40 6.32 -16.01 -2.06
CA ASP A 40 7.27 -15.07 -2.67
C ASP A 40 6.89 -13.61 -2.42
N ASN A 41 5.70 -13.35 -1.86
CA ASN A 41 5.28 -12.00 -1.51
C ASN A 41 6.14 -11.49 -0.34
N GLN A 42 6.46 -10.19 -0.37
CA GLN A 42 7.27 -9.55 0.66
C GLN A 42 6.44 -8.50 1.39
N HIS A 43 6.48 -8.54 2.72
CA HIS A 43 5.79 -7.57 3.56
C HIS A 43 6.85 -6.74 4.31
N LEU A 44 6.99 -5.46 3.92
CA LEU A 44 8.14 -4.65 4.30
C LEU A 44 7.96 -3.83 5.58
N VAL A 45 6.71 -3.48 5.94
CA VAL A 45 6.44 -2.60 7.09
C VAL A 45 5.75 -3.37 8.19
N ALA A 46 4.55 -3.89 7.93
CA ALA A 46 3.81 -4.71 8.89
C ALA A 46 3.66 -6.11 8.30
N LYS A 47 3.57 -7.11 9.15
CA LYS A 47 3.55 -8.51 8.72
C LYS A 47 2.15 -9.10 8.62
N SER A 48 1.15 -8.43 9.17
CA SER A 48 -0.23 -8.91 9.19
C SER A 48 -1.20 -7.74 9.20
N THR A 49 -2.47 -8.04 8.93
CA THR A 49 -3.54 -7.04 9.04
C THR A 49 -3.63 -6.49 10.45
N ASP A 50 -3.54 -7.33 11.47
CA ASP A 50 -3.63 -6.88 12.87
C ASP A 50 -2.51 -5.90 13.21
N GLU A 51 -1.29 -6.18 12.79
CA GLU A 51 -0.15 -5.28 13.02
C GLU A 51 -0.35 -3.95 12.28
N ALA A 52 -0.77 -4.01 11.02
CA ALA A 52 -1.02 -2.82 10.22
C ALA A 52 -2.15 -1.96 10.79
N MET A 53 -3.25 -2.59 11.21
CA MET A 53 -4.37 -1.88 11.82
C MET A 53 -3.98 -1.26 13.16
N GLY A 54 -3.09 -1.91 13.92
CA GLY A 54 -2.53 -1.33 15.15
C GLY A 54 -1.75 -0.06 14.87
N LYS A 55 -0.91 -0.07 13.83
CA LYS A 55 -0.18 1.12 13.41
C LYS A 55 -1.12 2.23 12.96
N LEU A 56 -2.16 1.88 12.21
CA LEU A 56 -3.17 2.84 11.76
C LEU A 56 -3.85 3.51 12.94
N ARG A 57 -4.34 2.72 13.90
CA ARG A 57 -5.03 3.26 15.08
C ARG A 57 -4.13 4.18 15.89
N ALA A 58 -2.84 3.85 16.00
CA ALA A 58 -1.89 4.68 16.73
C ALA A 58 -1.66 6.04 16.06
N LEU A 59 -1.82 6.13 14.75
CA LEU A 59 -1.63 7.37 14.01
C LEU A 59 -2.86 8.23 13.95
N LEU A 60 -4.06 7.64 14.00
CA LEU A 60 -5.31 8.39 13.86
C LEU A 60 -5.60 9.22 15.11
N PRO A 61 -5.99 10.50 14.96
CA PRO A 61 -6.44 11.30 16.11
C PRO A 61 -7.78 10.77 16.63
N GLU A 62 -8.02 10.92 17.94
CA GLU A 62 -9.28 10.52 18.54
C GLU A 62 -10.45 11.30 17.94
N LYS A 63 -10.26 12.60 17.77
CA LYS A 63 -11.27 13.45 17.16
C LYS A 63 -10.95 13.64 15.69
N ARG A 64 -11.86 13.20 14.86
CA ARG A 64 -11.75 13.35 13.42
C ARG A 64 -13.14 13.44 12.82
N ARG A 65 -13.22 14.01 11.63
CA ARG A 65 -14.49 14.11 10.93
C ARG A 65 -15.00 12.71 10.58
N LYS A 66 -16.33 12.55 10.58
CA LYS A 66 -16.97 11.28 10.28
C LYS A 66 -16.59 10.76 8.89
N ASP A 67 -16.38 11.68 7.93
CA ASP A 67 -16.04 11.35 6.55
C ASP A 67 -14.54 11.48 6.25
N ALA A 68 -13.70 11.56 7.29
CA ALA A 68 -12.27 11.69 7.10
C ALA A 68 -11.70 10.46 6.39
N VAL A 69 -10.76 10.70 5.48
CA VAL A 69 -10.01 9.61 4.82
C VAL A 69 -9.04 9.03 5.85
N LEU A 70 -9.21 7.76 6.18
CA LEU A 70 -8.38 7.09 7.19
C LEU A 70 -7.08 6.58 6.61
N ALA A 71 -7.13 6.08 5.38
CA ALA A 71 -5.96 5.56 4.69
C ALA A 71 -6.15 5.72 3.19
N VAL A 72 -5.03 5.78 2.49
CA VAL A 72 -5.03 5.71 1.03
C VAL A 72 -4.24 4.48 0.62
N GLU A 73 -4.86 3.65 -0.18
CA GLU A 73 -4.22 2.46 -0.72
C GLU A 73 -3.61 2.80 -2.07
N TYR A 74 -2.30 2.60 -2.19
CA TYR A 74 -1.57 2.78 -3.44
C TYR A 74 -1.20 1.43 -4.02
N VAL A 75 -1.38 1.29 -5.34
CA VAL A 75 -0.86 0.16 -6.09
C VAL A 75 0.09 0.73 -7.15
N MET A 76 1.34 0.31 -7.10
CA MET A 76 2.38 0.79 -8.01
C MET A 76 3.00 -0.38 -8.74
N THR A 77 3.02 -0.31 -10.05
CA THR A 77 3.56 -1.36 -10.89
C THR A 77 4.06 -0.78 -12.20
N ALA A 78 4.45 -1.63 -13.11
CA ALA A 78 4.82 -1.26 -14.48
C ALA A 78 4.14 -2.22 -15.44
N SER A 79 4.20 -1.92 -16.74
CA SER A 79 3.65 -2.80 -17.74
C SER A 79 4.37 -4.17 -17.71
N PRO A 80 3.67 -5.27 -18.07
CA PRO A 80 4.29 -6.59 -18.06
C PRO A 80 5.57 -6.68 -18.88
N GLU A 81 5.64 -5.95 -19.99
CA GLU A 81 6.81 -5.91 -20.86
C GLU A 81 8.05 -5.45 -20.12
N TRP A 82 7.91 -4.48 -19.21
CA TRP A 82 9.04 -3.99 -18.44
C TRP A 82 9.58 -5.08 -17.52
N PHE A 83 8.70 -5.82 -16.85
CA PHE A 83 9.12 -6.90 -15.94
C PHE A 83 9.79 -8.05 -16.70
N ASP A 84 9.36 -8.31 -17.94
CA ASP A 84 9.97 -9.35 -18.76
C ASP A 84 11.43 -9.05 -19.08
N LYS A 85 11.81 -7.78 -19.16
CA LYS A 85 13.15 -7.33 -19.51
C LYS A 85 13.98 -6.87 -18.33
N ALA A 86 13.36 -6.57 -17.19
CA ALA A 86 14.07 -6.04 -16.04
C ALA A 86 14.91 -7.11 -15.35
N THR A 87 16.09 -6.71 -14.89
CA THR A 87 16.87 -7.56 -14.00
C THR A 87 16.26 -7.54 -12.59
N PRO A 88 16.57 -8.52 -11.73
CA PRO A 88 16.12 -8.47 -10.33
C PRO A 88 16.53 -7.18 -9.61
N GLU A 89 17.72 -6.66 -9.92
CA GLU A 89 18.21 -5.40 -9.33
C GLU A 89 17.40 -4.20 -9.80
N GLN A 90 17.01 -4.17 -11.07
CA GLN A 90 16.18 -3.11 -11.62
C GLN A 90 14.79 -3.12 -11.02
N GLU A 91 14.21 -4.31 -10.86
CA GLU A 91 12.91 -4.48 -10.25
C GLU A 91 12.92 -4.03 -8.78
N LYS A 92 13.94 -4.44 -8.02
CA LYS A 92 14.12 -4.03 -6.64
C LYS A 92 14.23 -2.51 -6.53
N ALA A 93 15.05 -1.89 -7.39
CA ALA A 93 15.22 -0.44 -7.41
C ALA A 93 13.91 0.27 -7.72
N PHE A 94 13.10 -0.26 -8.64
CA PHE A 94 11.81 0.32 -8.99
C PHE A 94 10.89 0.37 -7.78
N PHE A 95 10.76 -0.74 -7.04
CA PHE A 95 9.89 -0.78 -5.87
C PHE A 95 10.43 0.05 -4.71
N GLN A 96 11.76 0.11 -4.54
CA GLN A 96 12.36 0.96 -3.52
C GLN A 96 12.09 2.45 -3.80
N ARG A 97 12.20 2.87 -5.06
CA ARG A 97 11.91 4.26 -5.43
C ARG A 97 10.42 4.59 -5.27
N SER A 98 9.56 3.63 -5.58
CA SER A 98 8.11 3.81 -5.40
C SER A 98 7.78 4.02 -3.93
N LEU A 99 8.34 3.21 -3.05
CA LEU A 99 8.13 3.34 -1.62
C LEU A 99 8.75 4.64 -1.08
N GLN A 100 9.94 5.02 -1.58
CA GLN A 100 10.57 6.27 -1.18
C GLN A 100 9.73 7.48 -1.60
N TRP A 101 9.10 7.42 -2.76
CA TRP A 101 8.21 8.49 -3.21
C TRP A 101 7.05 8.70 -2.21
N LEU A 102 6.46 7.60 -1.73
CA LEU A 102 5.42 7.68 -0.71
C LEU A 102 5.94 8.22 0.61
N ALA A 103 7.13 7.79 1.02
CA ALA A 103 7.76 8.28 2.26
C ALA A 103 8.06 9.77 2.19
N ASP A 104 8.51 10.26 1.03
CA ASP A 104 8.78 11.68 0.83
C ASP A 104 7.49 12.49 0.85
N LYS A 105 6.39 11.94 0.34
CA LYS A 105 5.11 12.64 0.25
C LYS A 105 4.38 12.68 1.60
N TYR A 106 4.36 11.58 2.33
CA TYR A 106 3.55 11.44 3.55
C TYR A 106 4.36 11.36 4.83
N GLY A 107 5.63 11.00 4.74
CA GLY A 107 6.45 10.62 5.89
C GLY A 107 6.53 9.11 6.02
N ALA A 108 7.71 8.60 6.31
CA ALA A 108 7.93 7.15 6.42
C ALA A 108 7.07 6.53 7.53
N ASP A 109 6.85 7.28 8.62
CA ASP A 109 6.04 6.82 9.75
C ASP A 109 4.54 6.78 9.45
N ARG A 110 4.10 7.35 8.34
CA ARG A 110 2.70 7.31 7.91
C ARG A 110 2.38 6.11 7.02
N ILE A 111 3.36 5.35 6.63
CA ILE A 111 3.17 4.14 5.84
C ILE A 111 2.94 2.98 6.82
N VAL A 112 1.72 2.45 6.83
CA VAL A 112 1.36 1.37 7.77
C VAL A 112 1.49 -0.01 7.16
N THR A 113 1.49 -0.10 5.83
CA THR A 113 1.66 -1.36 5.09
C THR A 113 2.41 -1.08 3.80
N ALA A 114 3.36 -1.94 3.49
CA ALA A 114 4.00 -1.96 2.17
C ALA A 114 4.32 -3.41 1.83
N SER A 115 3.71 -3.92 0.78
CA SER A 115 3.86 -5.31 0.38
C SER A 115 4.14 -5.40 -1.11
N ILE A 116 5.07 -6.26 -1.49
CA ILE A 116 5.35 -6.57 -2.89
C ILE A 116 4.71 -7.91 -3.18
N HIS A 117 3.72 -7.91 -4.06
CA HIS A 117 2.98 -9.11 -4.45
C HIS A 117 3.58 -9.71 -5.72
N ARG A 118 3.90 -11.00 -5.67
CA ARG A 118 4.46 -11.74 -6.81
C ARG A 118 3.61 -12.95 -7.19
N ASP A 119 2.45 -13.10 -6.53
CA ASP A 119 1.56 -14.23 -6.74
C ASP A 119 0.41 -13.95 -7.72
N GLU A 120 0.46 -12.79 -8.37
CA GLU A 120 -0.48 -12.42 -9.43
C GLU A 120 0.28 -12.27 -10.75
N ALA A 121 -0.45 -11.95 -11.82
CA ALA A 121 0.13 -11.93 -13.16
C ALA A 121 1.33 -10.98 -13.30
N THR A 122 1.27 -9.83 -12.63
CA THR A 122 2.32 -8.81 -12.70
C THR A 122 2.73 -8.41 -11.28
N PRO A 123 4.05 -8.41 -10.97
CA PRO A 123 4.50 -7.93 -9.66
C PRO A 123 4.06 -6.49 -9.41
N HIS A 124 3.64 -6.20 -8.18
CA HIS A 124 3.23 -4.84 -7.82
C HIS A 124 3.46 -4.57 -6.35
N LEU A 125 3.64 -3.28 -6.03
CA LEU A 125 3.73 -2.79 -4.67
C LEU A 125 2.35 -2.31 -4.24
N SER A 126 1.87 -2.80 -3.09
CA SER A 126 0.67 -2.28 -2.44
C SER A 126 1.07 -1.62 -1.14
N ALA A 127 0.67 -0.37 -0.94
CA ALA A 127 1.01 0.36 0.28
C ALA A 127 -0.21 1.10 0.80
N PHE A 128 -0.33 1.17 2.12
CA PHE A 128 -1.38 1.95 2.78
C PHE A 128 -0.72 3.05 3.57
N VAL A 129 -1.15 4.29 3.35
CA VAL A 129 -0.60 5.45 4.04
C VAL A 129 -1.72 6.21 4.73
N VAL A 130 -1.40 6.87 5.84
CA VAL A 130 -2.34 7.70 6.60
C VAL A 130 -2.09 9.15 6.20
N PRO A 131 -3.07 9.81 5.52
CA PRO A 131 -2.88 11.19 5.06
C PRO A 131 -3.17 12.17 6.19
N LEU A 132 -2.18 12.42 7.05
CA LEU A 132 -2.29 13.36 8.15
C LEU A 132 -1.51 14.64 7.85
N THR A 133 -2.03 15.77 8.39
CA THR A 133 -1.28 17.01 8.38
C THR A 133 -0.19 16.97 9.45
N GLN A 134 0.66 17.98 9.49
CA GLN A 134 1.74 18.04 10.49
C GLN A 134 1.25 18.03 11.92
N ASP A 135 0.04 18.57 12.16
CA ASP A 135 -0.59 18.57 13.49
C ASP A 135 -1.44 17.31 13.72
N LYS A 136 -1.31 16.30 12.85
CA LYS A 136 -2.02 15.03 12.90
C LYS A 136 -3.53 15.15 12.72
N THR A 137 -3.97 16.18 12.00
CA THR A 137 -5.37 16.32 11.62
C THR A 137 -5.58 15.62 10.28
N PRO A 138 -6.59 14.76 10.13
CA PRO A 138 -6.85 14.11 8.83
C PRO A 138 -7.15 15.15 7.77
N GLU A 139 -6.62 14.94 6.57
CA GLU A 139 -6.90 15.83 5.45
C GLU A 139 -8.35 15.66 5.01
N CYS A 140 -9.06 16.76 4.88
CA CYS A 140 -10.49 16.73 4.57
C CYS A 140 -10.79 16.20 3.19
N GLN A 141 -9.90 16.43 2.24
CA GLN A 141 -10.09 16.05 0.85
C GLN A 141 -9.18 14.93 0.41
N GLY A 142 -8.57 14.27 1.37
CA GLY A 142 -7.63 13.21 1.09
C GLY A 142 -6.32 13.75 0.58
N ILE A 143 -5.80 13.15 -0.47
CA ILE A 143 -4.48 13.50 -0.97
C ILE A 143 -4.54 14.77 -1.77
N HIS A 144 -3.68 15.69 -1.41
CA HIS A 144 -3.38 16.85 -2.24
C HIS A 144 -2.02 17.35 -1.80
N ARG A 145 -1.29 17.95 -2.60
CA ARG A 145 0.08 18.45 -2.39
C ARG A 145 1.10 17.69 -3.16
#